data_5d47bd87c9dc80c13fd227fb4e5533a5
#
_entry.id   5d47bd87c9dc80c13fd227fb4e5533a5
#
_cell.length_a   1.000
_cell.length_b   1.000
_cell.length_c   1.000
_cell.angle_alpha   90.00
_cell.angle_beta   90.00
_cell.angle_gamma   90.00
#
_symmetry.space_group_name_H-M   'P 1'
#
loop_
_entity.id
_entity.type
_entity.pdbx_description
1 polymer ?
#
loop_
_entity_poly.entity_id
_entity_poly.type
_entity_poly.pdbx_seq_one_letter_code
_entity_poly.pdbx_strand_id
1 'polypeptide(L)'
;MDWTTPVDIYCERLGPHFWAEPLNAITNLSFILAAIWGWSEARRRDEPNPLVWLLIALAASIGIGSFLFHTLANRWSALADVLPIWIFVALYVLVALNRLGGLRPGRIVLGSAALIAAIAIWNAMGDSAPAVPAQPTRPDPFNGSLQYLPAVIAFLFFVVLMQIRRHPMRNWALTGFVVFLISLTARTLDRDICAAIPLGTHFLWHVLNGLMIGIVLQILIRSPRPNTA
;
A
#
# COMPACT_ATOMS: atom_id res chain seq x y z
N MET A 1 18.29 -15.71 -11.85
CA MET A 1 17.04 -15.00 -12.21
C MET A 1 17.43 -13.79 -13.06
N ASP A 2 16.82 -13.63 -14.24
CA ASP A 2 17.05 -12.42 -15.04
C ASP A 2 16.10 -11.31 -14.57
N TRP A 3 16.67 -10.25 -14.00
CA TRP A 3 15.94 -9.11 -13.46
C TRP A 3 15.38 -8.18 -14.53
N THR A 4 15.84 -8.33 -15.78
CA THR A 4 15.40 -7.54 -16.92
C THR A 4 14.25 -8.17 -17.69
N THR A 5 13.78 -9.38 -17.28
CA THR A 5 12.63 -10.04 -17.91
C THR A 5 11.42 -9.09 -17.92
N PRO A 6 10.80 -8.84 -19.10
CA PRO A 6 9.64 -7.97 -19.22
C PRO A 6 8.44 -8.48 -18.41
N VAL A 7 7.63 -7.55 -17.89
CA VAL A 7 6.37 -7.78 -17.18
C VAL A 7 5.29 -6.93 -17.82
N ASP A 8 4.29 -7.58 -18.40
CA ASP A 8 3.14 -6.95 -19.05
C ASP A 8 1.86 -7.48 -18.41
N ILE A 9 1.22 -6.64 -17.58
CA ILE A 9 0.07 -7.05 -16.75
C ILE A 9 -1.07 -6.03 -16.71
N TYR A 10 -0.99 -4.93 -17.46
CA TYR A 10 -2.01 -3.87 -17.47
C TYR A 10 -2.51 -3.56 -18.87
N CYS A 11 -3.78 -3.07 -18.97
CA CYS A 11 -4.43 -2.75 -20.23
C CYS A 11 -3.68 -1.73 -21.09
N GLU A 12 -3.16 -0.69 -20.45
CA GLU A 12 -2.56 0.46 -21.15
C GLU A 12 -1.28 0.10 -21.94
N ARG A 13 -0.58 -0.99 -21.53
CA ARG A 13 0.69 -1.36 -22.16
C ARG A 13 0.51 -1.96 -23.54
N LEU A 14 0.99 -1.26 -24.55
CA LEU A 14 0.91 -1.69 -25.95
C LEU A 14 2.31 -2.00 -26.56
N GLY A 15 3.33 -2.22 -25.72
CA GLY A 15 4.66 -2.54 -26.22
C GLY A 15 5.77 -2.31 -25.19
N PRO A 16 7.04 -2.50 -25.61
CA PRO A 16 8.19 -2.44 -24.68
C PRO A 16 8.78 -1.02 -24.50
N HIS A 17 8.24 0.00 -25.19
CA HIS A 17 8.81 1.35 -25.14
C HIS A 17 8.53 2.04 -23.80
N PHE A 18 9.38 3.00 -23.43
CA PHE A 18 9.35 3.71 -22.15
C PHE A 18 7.98 4.33 -21.83
N TRP A 19 7.32 4.92 -22.82
CA TRP A 19 5.99 5.52 -22.66
C TRP A 19 4.87 4.59 -23.15
N ALA A 20 4.97 3.28 -22.87
CA ALA A 20 3.91 2.33 -23.21
C ALA A 20 2.70 2.40 -22.28
N GLU A 21 2.85 3.00 -21.09
CA GLU A 21 1.80 3.22 -20.10
C GLU A 21 1.83 4.67 -19.58
N PRO A 22 1.58 5.69 -20.43
CA PRO A 22 1.78 7.09 -20.05
C PRO A 22 0.85 7.55 -18.91
N LEU A 23 -0.41 7.11 -18.90
CA LEU A 23 -1.37 7.50 -17.89
C LEU A 23 -1.07 6.82 -16.55
N ASN A 24 -0.78 5.52 -16.56
CA ASN A 24 -0.32 4.79 -15.39
C ASN A 24 0.97 5.42 -14.82
N ALA A 25 1.95 5.76 -15.66
CA ALA A 25 3.19 6.39 -15.23
C ALA A 25 2.95 7.76 -14.56
N ILE A 26 2.21 8.67 -15.23
CA ILE A 26 2.00 10.05 -14.76
C ILE A 26 1.14 10.10 -13.48
N THR A 27 0.14 9.24 -13.36
CA THR A 27 -0.75 9.22 -12.18
C THR A 27 -0.05 8.83 -10.88
N ASN A 28 1.16 8.25 -10.95
CA ASN A 28 2.01 8.03 -9.78
C ASN A 28 2.46 9.32 -9.09
N LEU A 29 2.33 10.48 -9.75
CA LEU A 29 2.52 11.79 -9.11
C LEU A 29 1.58 11.97 -7.90
N SER A 30 0.45 11.29 -7.84
CA SER A 30 -0.49 11.32 -6.72
C SER A 30 0.17 10.94 -5.38
N PHE A 31 1.11 9.99 -5.39
CA PHE A 31 1.87 9.59 -4.19
C PHE A 31 2.87 10.66 -3.76
N ILE A 32 3.48 11.35 -4.71
CA ILE A 32 4.36 12.50 -4.41
C ILE A 32 3.55 13.64 -3.79
N LEU A 33 2.36 13.93 -4.34
CA LEU A 33 1.45 14.93 -3.78
C LEU A 33 0.98 14.55 -2.37
N ALA A 34 0.69 13.26 -2.11
CA ALA A 34 0.38 12.75 -0.78
C ALA A 34 1.55 12.95 0.20
N ALA A 35 2.77 12.68 -0.24
CA ALA A 35 3.98 12.90 0.56
C ALA A 35 4.19 14.40 0.87
N ILE A 36 4.01 15.29 -0.11
CA ILE A 36 4.10 16.74 0.08
C ILE A 36 3.04 17.22 1.07
N TRP A 37 1.81 16.72 0.96
CA TRP A 37 0.73 17.05 1.89
C TRP A 37 1.05 16.57 3.32
N GLY A 38 1.53 15.33 3.48
CA GLY A 38 2.01 14.80 4.75
C GLY A 38 3.16 15.61 5.33
N TRP A 39 4.17 15.91 4.52
CA TRP A 39 5.33 16.72 4.91
C TRP A 39 4.92 18.12 5.39
N SER A 40 4.07 18.81 4.62
CA SER A 40 3.58 20.15 4.97
C SER A 40 2.86 20.17 6.32
N GLU A 41 1.96 19.22 6.55
CA GLU A 41 1.23 19.13 7.81
C GLU A 41 2.11 18.73 8.99
N ALA A 42 3.06 17.79 8.78
CA ALA A 42 4.02 17.36 9.80
C ALA A 42 4.93 18.53 10.24
N ARG A 43 5.37 19.37 9.28
CA ARG A 43 6.13 20.59 9.56
C ARG A 43 5.32 21.60 10.37
N ARG A 44 4.06 21.82 9.98
CA ARG A 44 3.17 22.76 10.68
C ARG A 44 2.86 22.36 12.12
N ARG A 45 2.95 21.06 12.43
CA ARG A 45 2.61 20.51 13.76
C ARG A 45 3.83 20.12 14.57
N ASP A 46 5.03 20.44 14.11
CA ASP A 46 6.30 20.05 14.75
C ASP A 46 6.29 18.57 15.12
N GLU A 47 6.02 17.70 14.13
CA GLU A 47 5.91 16.25 14.35
C GLU A 47 7.27 15.66 14.82
N PRO A 48 7.36 15.16 16.06
CA PRO A 48 8.64 14.70 16.61
C PRO A 48 8.98 13.26 16.25
N ASN A 49 8.01 12.46 15.78
CA ASN A 49 8.22 11.02 15.56
C ASN A 49 8.93 10.77 14.22
N PRO A 50 10.19 10.27 14.24
CA PRO A 50 10.94 10.01 13.01
C PRO A 50 10.28 8.96 12.11
N LEU A 51 9.48 8.04 12.67
CA LEU A 51 8.77 7.03 11.88
C LEU A 51 7.66 7.64 11.03
N VAL A 52 7.06 8.77 11.46
CA VAL A 52 6.11 9.52 10.62
C VAL A 52 6.83 10.14 9.42
N TRP A 53 8.02 10.70 9.62
CA TRP A 53 8.86 11.22 8.53
C TRP A 53 9.30 10.12 7.57
N LEU A 54 9.63 8.94 8.10
CA LEU A 54 9.94 7.77 7.26
C LEU A 54 8.72 7.33 6.44
N LEU A 55 7.51 7.34 7.01
CA LEU A 55 6.27 7.06 6.25
C LEU A 55 6.05 8.08 5.13
N ILE A 56 6.32 9.35 5.37
CA ILE A 56 6.22 10.39 4.33
C ILE A 56 7.24 10.11 3.20
N ALA A 57 8.47 9.74 3.54
CA ALA A 57 9.49 9.38 2.56
C ALA A 57 9.12 8.12 1.77
N LEU A 58 8.55 7.11 2.45
CA LEU A 58 8.04 5.89 1.79
C LEU A 58 6.88 6.19 0.84
N ALA A 59 5.98 7.12 1.18
CA ALA A 59 4.93 7.54 0.26
C ALA A 59 5.51 8.11 -1.06
N ALA A 60 6.56 8.93 -0.98
CA ALA A 60 7.26 9.39 -2.17
C ALA A 60 7.96 8.25 -2.92
N SER A 61 8.57 7.31 -2.19
CA SER A 61 9.25 6.14 -2.77
C SER A 61 8.28 5.22 -3.51
N ILE A 62 7.02 5.07 -3.05
CA ILE A 62 5.96 4.36 -3.78
C ILE A 62 5.76 5.01 -5.15
N GLY A 63 5.59 6.33 -5.20
CA GLY A 63 5.38 7.04 -6.47
C GLY A 63 6.56 6.88 -7.44
N ILE A 64 7.79 6.93 -6.95
CA ILE A 64 9.00 6.74 -7.77
C ILE A 64 9.09 5.29 -8.25
N GLY A 65 8.92 4.31 -7.37
CA GLY A 65 9.00 2.89 -7.72
C GLY A 65 7.94 2.49 -8.74
N SER A 66 6.71 2.94 -8.52
CA SER A 66 5.60 2.68 -9.44
C SER A 66 5.80 3.37 -10.81
N PHE A 67 6.26 4.61 -10.84
CA PHE A 67 6.66 5.27 -12.08
C PHE A 67 7.71 4.47 -12.86
N LEU A 68 8.74 3.97 -12.17
CA LEU A 68 9.77 3.12 -12.79
C LEU A 68 9.18 1.83 -13.33
N PHE A 69 8.21 1.22 -12.65
CA PHE A 69 7.56 0.02 -13.14
C PHE A 69 6.74 0.30 -14.41
N HIS A 70 5.92 1.35 -14.43
CA HIS A 70 5.10 1.69 -15.60
C HIS A 70 5.89 2.23 -16.80
N THR A 71 7.15 2.58 -16.60
CA THR A 71 8.03 2.99 -17.71
C THR A 71 8.95 1.87 -18.20
N LEU A 72 9.53 1.07 -17.31
CA LEU A 72 10.53 0.05 -17.61
C LEU A 72 9.97 -1.37 -17.70
N ALA A 73 8.88 -1.64 -17.01
CA ALA A 73 8.09 -2.88 -17.00
C ALA A 73 8.93 -4.17 -17.02
N ASN A 74 9.76 -4.34 -16.02
CA ASN A 74 10.57 -5.52 -15.83
C ASN A 74 10.59 -5.97 -14.35
N ARG A 75 11.18 -7.12 -14.06
CA ARG A 75 11.15 -7.72 -12.72
C ARG A 75 11.71 -6.83 -11.62
N TRP A 76 12.84 -6.13 -11.86
CA TRP A 76 13.42 -5.29 -10.83
C TRP A 76 12.57 -4.04 -10.56
N SER A 77 11.98 -3.44 -11.61
CA SER A 77 11.09 -2.28 -11.43
C SER A 77 9.76 -2.68 -10.79
N ALA A 78 9.26 -3.91 -11.05
CA ALA A 78 8.11 -4.47 -10.32
C ALA A 78 8.41 -4.61 -8.81
N LEU A 79 9.63 -5.02 -8.45
CA LEU A 79 10.05 -5.05 -7.05
C LEU A 79 10.17 -3.65 -6.46
N ALA A 80 10.70 -2.69 -7.22
CA ALA A 80 10.80 -1.28 -6.81
C ALA A 80 9.42 -0.65 -6.57
N ASP A 81 8.40 -1.07 -7.30
CA ASP A 81 7.00 -0.67 -7.09
C ASP A 81 6.42 -1.28 -5.80
N VAL A 82 6.50 -2.59 -5.66
CA VAL A 82 5.77 -3.32 -4.61
C VAL A 82 6.43 -3.21 -3.23
N LEU A 83 7.75 -3.18 -3.16
CA LEU A 83 8.48 -3.21 -1.89
C LEU A 83 8.19 -1.99 -0.99
N PRO A 84 8.20 -0.74 -1.50
CA PRO A 84 7.86 0.42 -0.68
C PRO A 84 6.43 0.40 -0.16
N ILE A 85 5.47 -0.17 -0.92
CA ILE A 85 4.07 -0.31 -0.50
C ILE A 85 4.00 -1.17 0.76
N TRP A 86 4.61 -2.37 0.75
CA TRP A 86 4.55 -3.27 1.90
C TRP A 86 5.33 -2.75 3.11
N ILE A 87 6.45 -2.07 2.89
CA ILE A 87 7.19 -1.41 3.98
C ILE A 87 6.34 -0.30 4.58
N PHE A 88 5.66 0.51 3.75
CA PHE A 88 4.75 1.56 4.22
C PHE A 88 3.60 0.94 5.05
N VAL A 89 2.92 -0.09 4.54
CA VAL A 89 1.81 -0.75 5.24
C VAL A 89 2.26 -1.30 6.59
N ALA A 90 3.36 -2.04 6.62
CA ALA A 90 3.89 -2.62 7.86
C ALA A 90 4.24 -1.53 8.88
N LEU A 91 5.00 -0.52 8.47
CA LEU A 91 5.40 0.58 9.36
C LEU A 91 4.18 1.40 9.82
N TYR A 92 3.23 1.67 8.91
CA TYR A 92 2.00 2.38 9.25
C TYR A 92 1.22 1.65 10.34
N VAL A 93 1.03 0.33 10.21
CA VAL A 93 0.33 -0.48 11.21
C VAL A 93 1.02 -0.38 12.57
N LEU A 94 2.36 -0.50 12.62
CA LEU A 94 3.11 -0.39 13.89
C LEU A 94 2.94 0.97 14.55
N VAL A 95 3.07 2.05 13.77
CA VAL A 95 2.88 3.43 14.27
C VAL A 95 1.43 3.68 14.69
N ALA A 96 0.46 3.17 13.94
CA ALA A 96 -0.97 3.30 14.24
C ALA A 96 -1.37 2.51 15.49
N LEU A 97 -0.82 1.32 15.73
CA LEU A 97 -1.02 0.56 16.96
C LEU A 97 -0.55 1.33 18.21
N ASN A 98 0.54 2.06 18.09
CA ASN A 98 0.99 2.94 19.17
C ASN A 98 0.10 4.18 19.28
N ARG A 99 -0.06 4.94 18.20
CA ARG A 99 -0.66 6.28 18.23
C ARG A 99 -2.20 6.27 18.36
N LEU A 100 -2.86 5.36 17.63
CA LEU A 100 -4.33 5.22 17.62
C LEU A 100 -4.80 4.11 18.56
N GLY A 101 -4.03 3.03 18.65
CA GLY A 101 -4.32 1.89 19.52
C GLY A 101 -3.92 2.11 20.98
N GLY A 102 -2.99 3.01 21.26
CA GLY A 102 -2.47 3.26 22.62
C GLY A 102 -1.57 2.12 23.14
N LEU A 103 -1.06 1.25 22.26
CA LEU A 103 -0.18 0.17 22.66
C LEU A 103 1.23 0.68 22.94
N ARG A 104 1.84 0.21 24.02
CA ARG A 104 3.25 0.54 24.33
C ARG A 104 4.18 -0.08 23.29
N PRO A 105 5.26 0.61 22.85
CA PRO A 105 6.19 0.11 21.84
C PRO A 105 6.74 -1.30 22.13
N GLY A 106 7.08 -1.59 23.39
CA GLY A 106 7.55 -2.92 23.78
C GLY A 106 6.54 -4.04 23.54
N ARG A 107 5.23 -3.78 23.73
CA ARG A 107 4.17 -4.76 23.42
C ARG A 107 4.02 -4.97 21.91
N ILE A 108 4.19 -3.90 21.12
CA ILE A 108 4.14 -3.98 19.65
C ILE A 108 5.31 -4.83 19.15
N VAL A 109 6.52 -4.57 19.63
CA VAL A 109 7.72 -5.35 19.26
C VAL A 109 7.55 -6.82 19.65
N LEU A 110 7.12 -7.10 20.89
CA LEU A 110 6.91 -8.46 21.35
C LEU A 110 5.83 -9.19 20.55
N GLY A 111 4.70 -8.54 20.29
CA GLY A 111 3.62 -9.12 19.48
C GLY A 111 4.03 -9.38 18.04
N SER A 112 4.78 -8.46 17.43
CA SER A 112 5.31 -8.63 16.07
C SER A 112 6.32 -9.77 16.00
N ALA A 113 7.24 -9.86 16.99
CA ALA A 113 8.20 -10.96 17.07
C ALA A 113 7.50 -12.33 17.27
N ALA A 114 6.49 -12.38 18.14
CA ALA A 114 5.69 -13.59 18.36
C ALA A 114 4.94 -14.02 17.08
N LEU A 115 4.37 -13.07 16.32
CA LEU A 115 3.71 -13.35 15.04
C LEU A 115 4.70 -13.88 14.01
N ILE A 116 5.86 -13.25 13.87
CA ILE A 116 6.92 -13.71 12.95
C ILE A 116 7.38 -15.12 13.32
N ALA A 117 7.61 -15.38 14.61
CA ALA A 117 7.99 -16.70 15.10
C ALA A 117 6.89 -17.75 14.81
N ALA A 118 5.62 -17.42 15.04
CA ALA A 118 4.51 -18.31 14.74
C ALA A 118 4.42 -18.65 13.24
N ILE A 119 4.59 -17.66 12.35
CA ILE A 119 4.63 -17.87 10.90
C ILE A 119 5.84 -18.75 10.51
N ALA A 120 7.02 -18.49 11.09
CA ALA A 120 8.21 -19.27 10.81
C ALA A 120 8.05 -20.74 11.26
N ILE A 121 7.47 -20.98 12.45
CA ILE A 121 7.15 -22.31 12.95
C ILE A 121 6.13 -23.00 12.04
N TRP A 122 5.05 -22.30 11.68
CA TRP A 122 4.03 -22.82 10.77
C TRP A 122 4.64 -23.28 9.44
N ASN A 123 5.49 -22.43 8.83
CA ASN A 123 6.17 -22.77 7.58
C ASN A 123 7.17 -23.93 7.74
N ALA A 124 7.80 -24.06 8.90
CA ALA A 124 8.73 -25.16 9.18
C ALA A 124 8.00 -26.49 9.48
N MET A 125 6.76 -26.43 9.97
CA MET A 125 5.93 -27.61 10.23
C MET A 125 5.13 -28.07 9.02
N GLY A 126 4.87 -27.16 8.07
CA GLY A 126 4.28 -27.52 6.79
C GLY A 126 5.28 -28.33 5.99
N ASP A 127 4.90 -29.55 5.55
CA ASP A 127 5.72 -30.36 4.67
C ASP A 127 6.16 -29.51 3.46
N SER A 128 7.46 -29.24 3.39
CA SER A 128 8.09 -28.49 2.32
C SER A 128 8.16 -29.34 1.04
N ALA A 129 7.03 -29.76 0.54
CA ALA A 129 6.97 -30.06 -0.88
C ALA A 129 7.18 -28.71 -1.59
N PRO A 130 8.25 -28.53 -2.39
CA PRO A 130 8.35 -27.35 -3.21
C PRO A 130 7.10 -27.34 -4.09
N ALA A 131 6.15 -26.49 -3.74
CA ALA A 131 5.07 -26.17 -4.65
C ALA A 131 5.76 -25.54 -5.87
N VAL A 132 6.08 -26.38 -6.86
CA VAL A 132 6.20 -25.87 -8.22
C VAL A 132 4.89 -25.11 -8.40
N PRO A 133 4.93 -23.77 -8.59
CA PRO A 133 3.71 -23.06 -8.85
C PRO A 133 3.10 -23.72 -10.08
N ALA A 134 2.04 -24.51 -9.87
CA ALA A 134 1.23 -24.96 -10.98
C ALA A 134 0.86 -23.67 -11.69
N GLN A 135 1.27 -23.52 -12.94
CA GLN A 135 0.86 -22.36 -13.75
C GLN A 135 -0.67 -22.31 -13.58
N PRO A 136 -1.22 -21.20 -13.13
CA PRO A 136 -2.63 -21.12 -12.90
C PRO A 136 -3.33 -21.46 -14.20
N THR A 137 -4.01 -22.59 -14.23
CA THR A 137 -4.74 -23.09 -15.40
C THR A 137 -5.96 -22.23 -15.70
N ARG A 138 -6.23 -21.23 -14.84
CA ARG A 138 -7.29 -20.22 -15.00
C ARG A 138 -6.72 -18.83 -14.72
N PRO A 139 -7.18 -17.78 -15.44
CA PRO A 139 -6.88 -16.39 -15.12
C PRO A 139 -7.28 -16.10 -13.66
N ASP A 140 -6.43 -15.36 -12.93
CA ASP A 140 -6.77 -14.92 -11.57
C ASP A 140 -7.94 -13.92 -11.65
N PRO A 141 -9.14 -14.27 -11.12
CA PRO A 141 -10.32 -13.40 -11.21
C PRO A 141 -10.17 -12.08 -10.43
N PHE A 142 -9.17 -11.99 -9.57
CA PHE A 142 -8.88 -10.79 -8.79
C PHE A 142 -7.69 -9.98 -9.30
N ASN A 143 -7.12 -10.36 -10.45
CA ASN A 143 -5.99 -9.66 -11.05
C ASN A 143 -4.87 -9.33 -10.05
N GLY A 144 -4.51 -10.31 -9.18
CA GLY A 144 -3.52 -10.15 -8.13
C GLY A 144 -3.95 -9.28 -6.94
N SER A 145 -5.19 -8.82 -6.88
CA SER A 145 -5.66 -7.91 -5.81
C SER A 145 -5.80 -8.60 -4.46
N LEU A 146 -5.94 -9.93 -4.41
CA LEU A 146 -6.02 -10.69 -3.15
C LEU A 146 -4.78 -10.50 -2.26
N GLN A 147 -3.63 -10.17 -2.82
CA GLN A 147 -2.45 -9.86 -2.02
C GLN A 147 -2.70 -8.69 -1.04
N TYR A 148 -3.60 -7.75 -1.35
CA TYR A 148 -3.90 -6.61 -0.48
C TYR A 148 -4.92 -6.91 0.64
N LEU A 149 -5.45 -8.13 0.72
CA LEU A 149 -6.41 -8.51 1.77
C LEU A 149 -5.90 -8.24 3.20
N PRO A 150 -4.64 -8.50 3.57
CA PRO A 150 -4.12 -8.14 4.89
C PRO A 150 -4.18 -6.64 5.16
N ALA A 151 -3.93 -5.79 4.16
CA ALA A 151 -4.03 -4.33 4.30
C ALA A 151 -5.50 -3.88 4.47
N VAL A 152 -6.45 -4.50 3.75
CA VAL A 152 -7.89 -4.26 3.90
C VAL A 152 -8.34 -4.60 5.33
N ILE A 153 -7.95 -5.77 5.84
CA ILE A 153 -8.30 -6.22 7.20
C ILE A 153 -7.71 -5.27 8.25
N ALA A 154 -6.44 -4.91 8.12
CA ALA A 154 -5.78 -3.99 9.04
C ALA A 154 -6.45 -2.61 9.03
N PHE A 155 -6.79 -2.08 7.85
CA PHE A 155 -7.45 -0.78 7.74
C PHE A 155 -8.86 -0.82 8.34
N LEU A 156 -9.65 -1.85 8.03
CA LEU A 156 -10.98 -2.05 8.62
C LEU A 156 -10.90 -2.11 10.16
N PHE A 157 -9.92 -2.82 10.71
CA PHE A 157 -9.69 -2.86 12.16
C PHE A 157 -9.51 -1.46 12.75
N PHE A 158 -8.67 -0.62 12.14
CA PHE A 158 -8.48 0.76 12.61
C PHE A 158 -9.72 1.62 12.43
N VAL A 159 -10.47 1.47 11.35
CA VAL A 159 -11.76 2.17 11.16
C VAL A 159 -12.70 1.82 12.30
N VAL A 160 -12.93 0.53 12.56
CA VAL A 160 -13.81 0.05 13.65
C VAL A 160 -13.33 0.55 15.01
N LEU A 161 -12.04 0.42 15.29
CA LEU A 161 -11.44 0.89 16.55
C LEU A 161 -11.68 2.39 16.76
N MET A 162 -11.46 3.21 15.72
CA MET A 162 -11.63 4.66 15.77
C MET A 162 -13.12 5.05 15.90
N GLN A 163 -14.05 4.31 15.28
CA GLN A 163 -15.49 4.52 15.46
C GLN A 163 -15.93 4.21 16.88
N ILE A 164 -15.55 3.06 17.44
CA ILE A 164 -15.88 2.65 18.81
C ILE A 164 -15.32 3.66 19.84
N ARG A 165 -14.09 4.12 19.65
CA ARG A 165 -13.43 5.11 20.53
C ARG A 165 -13.88 6.54 20.30
N ARG A 166 -14.79 6.78 19.35
CA ARG A 166 -15.23 8.13 18.95
C ARG A 166 -14.05 9.07 18.64
N HIS A 167 -12.99 8.52 18.02
CA HIS A 167 -11.78 9.27 17.71
C HIS A 167 -12.08 10.49 16.83
N PRO A 168 -11.46 11.67 17.02
CA PRO A 168 -11.74 12.87 16.22
C PRO A 168 -11.57 12.67 14.70
N MET A 169 -10.63 11.83 14.29
CA MET A 169 -10.35 11.52 12.88
C MET A 169 -11.12 10.29 12.34
N ARG A 170 -12.14 9.78 13.03
CA ARG A 170 -12.86 8.57 12.63
C ARG A 170 -13.49 8.64 11.24
N ASN A 171 -14.03 9.80 10.88
CA ASN A 171 -14.64 10.00 9.55
C ASN A 171 -13.58 10.01 8.44
N TRP A 172 -12.39 10.56 8.71
CA TRP A 172 -11.25 10.48 7.80
C TRP A 172 -10.82 9.03 7.57
N ALA A 173 -10.80 8.20 8.62
CA ALA A 173 -10.49 6.79 8.50
C ALA A 173 -11.52 6.06 7.65
N LEU A 174 -12.81 6.32 7.87
CA LEU A 174 -13.89 5.74 7.05
C LEU A 174 -13.77 6.19 5.58
N THR A 175 -13.56 7.48 5.33
CA THR A 175 -13.36 8.00 3.97
C THR A 175 -12.15 7.34 3.29
N GLY A 176 -11.00 7.27 3.98
CA GLY A 176 -9.81 6.62 3.45
C GLY A 176 -10.03 5.15 3.12
N PHE A 177 -10.78 4.44 3.96
CA PHE A 177 -11.12 3.04 3.72
C PHE A 177 -12.02 2.87 2.49
N VAL A 178 -13.06 3.69 2.34
CA VAL A 178 -13.94 3.67 1.15
C VAL A 178 -13.14 3.98 -0.12
N VAL A 179 -12.27 4.99 -0.09
CA VAL A 179 -11.38 5.33 -1.20
C VAL A 179 -10.48 4.14 -1.55
N PHE A 180 -9.94 3.44 -0.55
CA PHE A 180 -9.10 2.26 -0.77
C PHE A 180 -9.88 1.12 -1.43
N LEU A 181 -11.12 0.85 -1.01
CA LEU A 181 -11.94 -0.19 -1.64
C LEU A 181 -12.27 0.14 -3.10
N ILE A 182 -12.61 1.39 -3.40
CA ILE A 182 -12.85 1.84 -4.78
C ILE A 182 -11.57 1.71 -5.62
N SER A 183 -10.44 2.11 -5.07
CA SER A 183 -9.12 1.99 -5.69
C SER A 183 -8.80 0.53 -6.02
N LEU A 184 -9.00 -0.38 -5.05
CA LEU A 184 -8.76 -1.82 -5.23
C LEU A 184 -9.69 -2.43 -6.28
N THR A 185 -10.95 -1.98 -6.33
CA THR A 185 -11.91 -2.38 -7.37
C THR A 185 -11.43 -1.95 -8.76
N ALA A 186 -10.97 -0.70 -8.91
CA ALA A 186 -10.44 -0.21 -10.16
C ALA A 186 -9.23 -1.05 -10.64
N ARG A 187 -8.32 -1.41 -9.72
CA ARG A 187 -7.18 -2.30 -10.03
C ARG A 187 -7.63 -3.69 -10.45
N THR A 188 -8.62 -4.25 -9.77
CA THR A 188 -9.13 -5.60 -10.04
C THR A 188 -9.77 -5.69 -11.41
N LEU A 189 -10.57 -4.70 -11.78
CA LEU A 189 -11.32 -4.68 -13.05
C LEU A 189 -10.45 -4.33 -14.26
N ASP A 190 -9.24 -3.84 -14.08
CA ASP A 190 -8.40 -3.30 -15.16
C ASP A 190 -8.38 -4.21 -16.39
N ARG A 191 -8.01 -5.47 -16.22
CA ARG A 191 -7.88 -6.41 -17.35
C ARG A 191 -9.21 -6.86 -17.95
N ASP A 192 -10.27 -6.91 -17.15
CA ASP A 192 -11.57 -7.39 -17.60
C ASP A 192 -12.23 -6.41 -18.56
N ILE A 193 -11.90 -5.12 -18.46
CA ILE A 193 -12.52 -4.06 -19.26
C ILE A 193 -11.64 -3.60 -20.43
N CYS A 194 -10.46 -4.17 -20.66
CA CYS A 194 -9.52 -3.77 -21.73
C CYS A 194 -10.18 -3.71 -23.12
N ALA A 195 -11.08 -4.63 -23.41
CA ALA A 195 -11.78 -4.66 -24.70
C ALA A 195 -12.72 -3.46 -24.91
N ALA A 196 -13.29 -2.92 -23.82
CA ALA A 196 -14.18 -1.78 -23.85
C ALA A 196 -13.47 -0.45 -23.61
N ILE A 197 -12.47 -0.47 -22.73
CA ILE A 197 -11.65 0.70 -22.34
C ILE A 197 -10.18 0.34 -22.47
N PRO A 198 -9.53 0.61 -23.62
CA PRO A 198 -8.13 0.23 -23.84
C PRO A 198 -7.13 0.82 -22.85
N LEU A 199 -7.43 1.97 -22.22
CA LEU A 199 -6.63 2.56 -21.16
C LEU A 199 -6.73 1.81 -19.82
N GLY A 200 -7.72 0.92 -19.68
CA GLY A 200 -8.03 0.25 -18.43
C GLY A 200 -8.44 1.20 -17.30
N THR A 201 -8.35 0.71 -16.08
CA THR A 201 -8.68 1.47 -14.87
C THR A 201 -7.53 1.53 -13.86
N HIS A 202 -6.36 0.98 -14.19
CA HIS A 202 -5.23 0.93 -13.26
C HIS A 202 -4.73 2.32 -12.84
N PHE A 203 -4.82 3.32 -13.71
CA PHE A 203 -4.49 4.71 -13.34
C PHE A 203 -5.34 5.25 -12.17
N LEU A 204 -6.60 4.79 -12.04
CA LEU A 204 -7.46 5.14 -10.90
C LEU A 204 -6.94 4.53 -9.59
N TRP A 205 -6.33 3.34 -9.66
CA TRP A 205 -5.63 2.75 -8.53
C TRP A 205 -4.55 3.71 -8.00
N HIS A 206 -3.74 4.31 -8.87
CA HIS A 206 -2.71 5.25 -8.45
C HIS A 206 -3.30 6.52 -7.82
N VAL A 207 -4.24 7.16 -8.51
CA VAL A 207 -4.84 8.42 -8.03
C VAL A 207 -5.54 8.23 -6.69
N LEU A 208 -6.38 7.20 -6.57
CA LEU A 208 -7.14 6.95 -5.36
C LEU A 208 -6.26 6.43 -4.21
N ASN A 209 -5.26 5.59 -4.50
CA ASN A 209 -4.29 5.17 -3.48
C ASN A 209 -3.42 6.33 -3.00
N GLY A 210 -2.98 7.21 -3.89
CA GLY A 210 -2.28 8.42 -3.50
C GLY A 210 -3.13 9.27 -2.54
N LEU A 211 -4.41 9.48 -2.86
CA LEU A 211 -5.35 10.16 -1.98
C LEU A 211 -5.50 9.42 -0.64
N MET A 212 -5.68 8.10 -0.66
CA MET A 212 -5.79 7.27 0.55
C MET A 212 -4.54 7.39 1.42
N ILE A 213 -3.34 7.28 0.84
CA ILE A 213 -2.06 7.45 1.57
C ILE A 213 -1.98 8.85 2.18
N GLY A 214 -2.36 9.89 1.44
CA GLY A 214 -2.47 11.25 2.00
C GLY A 214 -3.39 11.29 3.21
N ILE A 215 -4.58 10.72 3.12
CA ILE A 215 -5.56 10.65 4.22
C ILE A 215 -4.98 9.93 5.44
N VAL A 216 -4.38 8.76 5.28
CA VAL A 216 -3.86 8.00 6.43
C VAL A 216 -2.67 8.70 7.08
N LEU A 217 -1.81 9.39 6.31
CA LEU A 217 -0.77 10.25 6.87
C LEU A 217 -1.38 11.40 7.71
N GLN A 218 -2.45 12.06 7.20
CA GLN A 218 -3.16 13.11 7.96
C GLN A 218 -3.75 12.56 9.26
N ILE A 219 -4.31 11.33 9.24
CA ILE A 219 -4.83 10.69 10.45
C ILE A 219 -3.73 10.57 11.51
N LEU A 220 -2.56 10.06 11.16
CA LEU A 220 -1.46 9.95 12.12
C LEU A 220 -0.98 11.32 12.62
N ILE A 221 -0.74 12.26 11.72
CA ILE A 221 -0.15 13.57 12.05
C ILE A 221 -1.10 14.40 12.92
N ARG A 222 -2.42 14.34 12.64
CA ARG A 222 -3.43 15.13 13.35
C ARG A 222 -3.99 14.46 14.60
N SER A 223 -3.73 13.16 14.78
CA SER A 223 -4.18 12.46 15.98
C SER A 223 -3.44 12.93 17.24
N PRO A 224 -4.12 12.95 18.40
CA PRO A 224 -3.47 13.23 19.67
C PRO A 224 -2.25 12.35 19.89
N ARG A 225 -1.19 12.93 20.44
CA ARG A 225 0.03 12.17 20.77
C ARG A 225 -0.23 11.29 21.99
N PRO A 226 0.28 10.04 22.03
CA PRO A 226 0.24 9.26 23.25
C PRO A 226 0.96 10.04 24.36
N ASN A 227 0.35 10.09 25.55
CA ASN A 227 1.05 10.64 26.71
C ASN A 227 2.29 9.78 26.96
N THR A 228 3.46 10.39 26.83
CA THR A 228 4.74 9.80 27.26
C THR A 228 4.80 9.86 28.78
N ALA A 229 4.10 8.97 29.46
CA ALA A 229 4.26 8.71 30.87
C ALA A 229 4.99 7.37 31.06
#